data_b0ba2c930f9a309a72f7d87e8cbfa5d4
#
_entry.id   b0ba2c930f9a309a72f7d87e8cbfa5d4
#
_cell.length_a   1.000
_cell.length_b   1.000
_cell.length_c   1.000
_cell.angle_alpha   90.00
_cell.angle_beta   90.00
_cell.angle_gamma   90.00
#
_symmetry.space_group_name_H-M   'P 1'
#
loop_
_entity.id
_entity.type
_entity.pdbx_description
1 polymer ?
#
loop_
_entity_poly.entity_id
_entity_poly.type
_entity_poly.pdbx_seq_one_letter_code
_entity_poly.pdbx_strand_id
1 'polypeptide(L)'
;MNVLVVDVGGTHIKVLVSGEREPRKFASGPTLTAKQMVAGVKKITGDWKYDAVSIGFPGPVLRNRPVAEPRNLGGGWVGFNFRSAFGCHVKLVNDAAMQGLGSYRRGKMLFLGLGTGLGSSLIVDGIVEPMELGHLPYKKGTYESYVGNEAFVKQGKKKWRCHVADVIAQLVAALEPDEVVLGGGNAKELKELAPKCRLGDNHNAFLGGFRLWDEASKPNVSSSTGSVSGTESTRKDNEHGSTRGNNSQATGELGKVQVQRIIPELESKEEPKLDHDGSTNNLIATGNPRRPYDHSRL
;
A
#
# COMPACT_ATOMS: atom_id res chain seq x y z
N MET A 1 -27.79 -5.20 5.53
CA MET A 1 -27.08 -3.95 5.79
C MET A 1 -26.60 -3.39 4.46
N ASN A 2 -27.00 -2.17 4.12
CA ASN A 2 -26.53 -1.49 2.92
C ASN A 2 -25.30 -0.64 3.27
N VAL A 3 -24.22 -0.82 2.55
CA VAL A 3 -22.96 -0.11 2.77
C VAL A 3 -22.73 0.88 1.65
N LEU A 4 -22.45 2.13 2.00
CA LEU A 4 -21.92 3.12 1.08
C LEU A 4 -20.39 3.09 1.13
N VAL A 5 -19.74 2.85 0.00
CA VAL A 5 -18.28 2.92 -0.13
C VAL A 5 -17.90 4.25 -0.74
N VAL A 6 -16.95 4.93 -0.11
CA VAL A 6 -16.36 6.21 -0.55
C VAL A 6 -14.87 5.99 -0.82
N ASP A 7 -14.48 6.06 -2.08
CA ASP A 7 -13.08 6.03 -2.53
C ASP A 7 -12.57 7.46 -2.71
N VAL A 8 -11.70 7.88 -1.78
CA VAL A 8 -11.17 9.24 -1.73
C VAL A 8 -9.91 9.34 -2.57
N GLY A 9 -10.05 9.78 -3.81
CA GLY A 9 -8.92 10.02 -4.71
C GLY A 9 -8.53 11.49 -4.81
N GLY A 10 -7.28 11.76 -5.20
CA GLY A 10 -6.77 13.13 -5.37
C GLY A 10 -7.43 13.91 -6.51
N THR A 11 -8.08 13.24 -7.47
CA THR A 11 -8.77 13.86 -8.63
C THR A 11 -10.29 13.75 -8.53
N HIS A 12 -10.80 12.66 -8.00
CA HIS A 12 -12.22 12.40 -7.86
C HIS A 12 -12.50 11.66 -6.55
N ILE A 13 -13.62 12.01 -5.94
CA ILE A 13 -14.29 11.17 -4.97
C ILE A 13 -15.26 10.27 -5.73
N LYS A 14 -15.19 8.97 -5.52
CA LYS A 14 -16.08 7.99 -6.13
C LYS A 14 -16.88 7.29 -5.03
N VAL A 15 -18.14 7.02 -5.30
CA VAL A 15 -19.04 6.37 -4.34
C VAL A 15 -19.86 5.28 -5.00
N LEU A 16 -20.11 4.21 -4.25
CA LEU A 16 -21.01 3.13 -4.66
C LEU A 16 -21.73 2.58 -3.42
N VAL A 17 -23.03 2.34 -3.54
CA VAL A 17 -23.80 1.68 -2.48
C VAL A 17 -24.09 0.23 -2.85
N SER A 18 -24.27 -0.62 -1.84
CA SER A 18 -24.67 -2.01 -2.03
C SER A 18 -25.91 -2.14 -2.93
N GLY A 19 -25.83 -3.02 -3.93
CA GLY A 19 -26.90 -3.26 -4.89
C GLY A 19 -26.85 -2.40 -6.15
N GLU A 20 -26.13 -1.28 -6.14
CA GLU A 20 -25.90 -0.47 -7.33
C GLU A 20 -24.69 -0.98 -8.14
N ARG A 21 -24.74 -0.77 -9.46
CA ARG A 21 -23.66 -1.22 -10.38
C ARG A 21 -22.76 -0.08 -10.82
N GLU A 22 -23.31 1.11 -10.95
CA GLU A 22 -22.62 2.29 -11.50
C GLU A 22 -22.22 3.25 -10.39
N PRO A 23 -20.91 3.51 -10.22
CA PRO A 23 -20.43 4.44 -9.22
C PRO A 23 -20.75 5.88 -9.63
N ARG A 24 -21.11 6.70 -8.64
CA ARG A 24 -21.18 8.15 -8.80
C ARG A 24 -19.87 8.79 -8.40
N LYS A 25 -19.57 9.96 -8.96
CA LYS A 25 -18.34 10.68 -8.68
C LYS A 25 -18.51 12.19 -8.76
N PHE A 26 -17.63 12.89 -8.04
CA PHE A 26 -17.44 14.33 -8.20
C PHE A 26 -15.94 14.67 -8.10
N ALA A 27 -15.58 15.86 -8.61
CA ALA A 27 -14.19 16.30 -8.59
C ALA A 27 -13.69 16.52 -7.16
N SER A 28 -12.49 16.08 -6.85
CA SER A 28 -11.72 16.45 -5.68
C SER A 28 -10.64 17.48 -6.05
N GLY A 29 -9.63 17.63 -5.23
CA GLY A 29 -8.50 18.49 -5.51
C GLY A 29 -7.90 19.09 -4.24
N PRO A 30 -6.86 19.94 -4.38
CA PRO A 30 -6.03 20.37 -3.26
C PRO A 30 -6.74 21.24 -2.20
N THR A 31 -7.95 21.68 -2.47
CA THR A 31 -8.75 22.47 -1.52
C THR A 31 -9.91 21.71 -0.87
N LEU A 32 -10.17 20.44 -1.28
CA LEU A 32 -11.28 19.66 -0.76
C LEU A 32 -11.02 19.21 0.68
N THR A 33 -11.78 19.78 1.61
CA THR A 33 -11.74 19.43 3.03
C THR A 33 -12.61 18.20 3.35
N ALA A 34 -12.39 17.56 4.51
CA ALA A 34 -13.24 16.45 4.97
C ALA A 34 -14.72 16.80 5.04
N LYS A 35 -15.04 18.02 5.55
CA LYS A 35 -16.43 18.52 5.61
C LYS A 35 -17.06 18.65 4.22
N GLN A 36 -16.33 19.20 3.26
CA GLN A 36 -16.80 19.35 1.89
C GLN A 36 -16.95 17.99 1.19
N MET A 37 -16.04 17.05 1.45
CA MET A 37 -16.14 15.68 0.95
C MET A 37 -17.45 15.04 1.41
N VAL A 38 -17.76 15.07 2.71
CA VAL A 38 -19.02 14.51 3.25
C VAL A 38 -20.25 15.20 2.66
N ALA A 39 -20.23 16.54 2.53
CA ALA A 39 -21.32 17.27 1.92
C ALA A 39 -21.52 16.87 0.45
N GLY A 40 -20.43 16.75 -0.33
CA GLY A 40 -20.46 16.30 -1.72
C GLY A 40 -21.01 14.88 -1.85
N VAL A 41 -20.56 13.95 -1.01
CA VAL A 41 -21.07 12.57 -0.97
C VAL A 41 -22.57 12.58 -0.72
N LYS A 42 -23.05 13.24 0.35
CA LYS A 42 -24.49 13.32 0.67
C LYS A 42 -25.31 13.93 -0.46
N LYS A 43 -24.76 14.94 -1.16
CA LYS A 43 -25.43 15.57 -2.29
C LYS A 43 -25.69 14.60 -3.44
N ILE A 44 -24.66 13.78 -3.82
CA ILE A 44 -24.79 12.87 -4.96
C ILE A 44 -25.43 11.52 -4.60
N THR A 45 -25.62 11.22 -3.29
CA THR A 45 -26.24 9.98 -2.80
C THR A 45 -27.58 10.23 -2.10
N GLY A 46 -28.20 11.39 -2.30
CA GLY A 46 -29.42 11.76 -1.58
C GLY A 46 -30.62 10.84 -1.79
N ASP A 47 -30.64 10.10 -2.89
CA ASP A 47 -31.65 9.08 -3.25
C ASP A 47 -31.25 7.66 -2.80
N TRP A 48 -30.03 7.47 -2.27
CA TRP A 48 -29.57 6.17 -1.79
C TRP A 48 -29.78 6.00 -0.28
N LYS A 49 -30.17 4.80 0.12
CA LYS A 49 -30.29 4.42 1.54
C LYS A 49 -29.12 3.53 1.92
N TYR A 50 -28.43 3.87 3.00
CA TYR A 50 -27.33 3.09 3.54
C TYR A 50 -27.32 3.13 5.07
N ASP A 51 -26.85 2.05 5.67
CA ASP A 51 -26.78 1.84 7.12
C ASP A 51 -25.37 2.10 7.66
N ALA A 52 -24.37 2.00 6.78
CA ALA A 52 -22.97 2.11 7.14
C ALA A 52 -22.14 2.70 5.98
N VAL A 53 -20.97 3.25 6.29
CA VAL A 53 -20.05 3.86 5.32
C VAL A 53 -18.65 3.27 5.46
N SER A 54 -18.04 2.89 4.34
CA SER A 54 -16.61 2.61 4.23
C SER A 54 -15.91 3.76 3.53
N ILE A 55 -14.79 4.23 4.06
CA ILE A 55 -13.99 5.29 3.46
C ILE A 55 -12.58 4.78 3.20
N GLY A 56 -12.14 4.75 1.94
CA GLY A 56 -10.75 4.59 1.54
C GLY A 56 -10.08 5.95 1.52
N PHE A 57 -9.13 6.17 2.42
CA PHE A 57 -8.46 7.44 2.63
C PHE A 57 -7.04 7.43 2.05
N PRO A 58 -6.60 8.46 1.30
CA PRO A 58 -5.28 8.51 0.69
C PRO A 58 -4.21 8.97 1.69
N GLY A 59 -3.91 8.13 2.66
CA GLY A 59 -2.93 8.39 3.71
C GLY A 59 -3.01 7.40 4.87
N PRO A 60 -2.15 7.56 5.88
CA PRO A 60 -2.08 6.64 7.00
C PRO A 60 -3.33 6.74 7.90
N VAL A 61 -3.84 5.59 8.28
CA VAL A 61 -5.03 5.43 9.13
C VAL A 61 -4.67 4.55 10.32
N LEU A 62 -5.00 5.02 11.52
CA LEU A 62 -4.84 4.24 12.75
C LEU A 62 -6.15 4.23 13.52
N ARG A 63 -6.61 3.05 13.91
CA ARG A 63 -7.84 2.88 14.72
C ARG A 63 -9.02 3.65 14.14
N ASN A 64 -9.24 3.50 12.82
CA ASN A 64 -10.37 4.11 12.10
C ASN A 64 -10.31 5.66 12.02
N ARG A 65 -9.12 6.27 12.09
CA ARG A 65 -8.92 7.73 12.05
C ARG A 65 -7.71 8.08 11.18
N PRO A 66 -7.80 9.15 10.35
CA PRO A 66 -6.62 9.70 9.70
C PRO A 66 -5.62 10.20 10.76
N VAL A 67 -4.34 9.88 10.59
CA VAL A 67 -3.26 10.34 11.47
C VAL A 67 -2.40 11.43 10.85
N ALA A 68 -2.59 11.69 9.55
CA ALA A 68 -1.97 12.79 8.82
C ALA A 68 -2.96 13.39 7.83
N GLU A 69 -2.76 14.66 7.46
CA GLU A 69 -3.52 15.29 6.38
C GLU A 69 -3.12 14.69 5.02
N PRO A 70 -4.07 14.53 4.07
CA PRO A 70 -3.79 13.96 2.76
C PRO A 70 -2.98 14.94 1.91
N ARG A 71 -1.94 14.46 1.22
CA ARG A 71 -1.00 15.34 0.47
C ARG A 71 -1.65 16.12 -0.68
N ASN A 72 -2.69 15.56 -1.31
CA ASN A 72 -3.28 16.08 -2.54
C ASN A 72 -4.70 16.61 -2.36
N LEU A 73 -5.12 16.85 -1.12
CA LEU A 73 -6.43 17.39 -0.76
C LEU A 73 -6.27 18.54 0.23
N GLY A 74 -7.36 19.25 0.52
CA GLY A 74 -7.41 20.27 1.57
C GLY A 74 -7.31 19.64 2.96
N GLY A 75 -7.12 20.48 3.97
CA GLY A 75 -6.99 20.05 5.36
C GLY A 75 -8.29 19.72 6.08
N GLY A 76 -8.19 19.46 7.39
CA GLY A 76 -9.31 19.20 8.28
C GLY A 76 -9.82 17.75 8.23
N TRP A 77 -8.94 16.79 7.90
CA TRP A 77 -9.25 15.37 7.93
C TRP A 77 -8.84 14.74 9.27
N VAL A 78 -7.72 15.16 9.84
CA VAL A 78 -7.29 14.73 11.16
C VAL A 78 -8.24 15.25 12.22
N GLY A 79 -8.75 14.35 13.09
CA GLY A 79 -9.72 14.69 14.11
C GLY A 79 -11.17 14.88 13.65
N PHE A 80 -11.45 14.80 12.33
CA PHE A 80 -12.81 14.92 11.83
C PHE A 80 -13.70 13.73 12.24
N ASN A 81 -14.89 14.00 12.74
CA ASN A 81 -15.82 12.97 13.17
C ASN A 81 -16.74 12.51 12.03
N PHE A 82 -16.24 11.56 11.22
CA PHE A 82 -17.00 11.02 10.10
C PHE A 82 -18.30 10.33 10.53
N ARG A 83 -18.29 9.61 11.68
CA ARG A 83 -19.48 8.94 12.20
C ARG A 83 -20.61 9.94 12.48
N SER A 84 -20.33 11.03 13.16
CA SER A 84 -21.31 12.09 13.41
C SER A 84 -21.75 12.77 12.12
N ALA A 85 -20.79 13.02 11.20
CA ALA A 85 -21.07 13.69 9.94
C ALA A 85 -21.95 12.88 8.99
N PHE A 86 -21.79 11.54 8.92
CA PHE A 86 -22.66 10.66 8.13
C PHE A 86 -23.94 10.27 8.88
N GLY A 87 -23.93 10.26 10.22
CA GLY A 87 -25.05 9.84 11.07
C GLY A 87 -25.20 8.32 11.19
N CYS A 88 -24.18 7.55 10.82
CA CYS A 88 -24.18 6.09 10.85
C CYS A 88 -22.79 5.53 11.20
N HIS A 89 -22.66 4.20 11.22
CA HIS A 89 -21.36 3.57 11.44
C HIS A 89 -20.41 3.83 10.27
N VAL A 90 -19.15 4.16 10.58
CA VAL A 90 -18.11 4.42 9.57
C VAL A 90 -16.90 3.55 9.85
N LYS A 91 -16.38 2.87 8.82
CA LYS A 91 -15.06 2.26 8.79
C LYS A 91 -14.18 3.04 7.82
N LEU A 92 -13.05 3.52 8.33
CA LEU A 92 -12.08 4.28 7.55
C LEU A 92 -10.76 3.52 7.53
N VAL A 93 -10.27 3.24 6.34
CA VAL A 93 -9.01 2.53 6.09
C VAL A 93 -8.19 3.26 5.04
N ASN A 94 -6.91 2.93 4.92
CA ASN A 94 -6.09 3.40 3.81
C ASN A 94 -6.66 2.91 2.46
N ASP A 95 -6.58 3.74 1.41
CA ASP A 95 -7.14 3.46 0.08
C ASP A 95 -6.53 2.22 -0.57
N ALA A 96 -5.19 2.03 -0.43
CA ALA A 96 -4.51 0.83 -0.92
C ALA A 96 -4.92 -0.42 -0.13
N ALA A 97 -5.17 -0.30 1.18
CA ALA A 97 -5.69 -1.38 1.99
C ALA A 97 -7.11 -1.78 1.56
N MET A 98 -7.97 -0.81 1.29
CA MET A 98 -9.33 -1.06 0.79
C MET A 98 -9.29 -1.74 -0.59
N GLN A 99 -8.47 -1.23 -1.51
CA GLN A 99 -8.32 -1.81 -2.85
C GLN A 99 -7.68 -3.19 -2.79
N GLY A 100 -6.71 -3.41 -1.91
CA GLY A 100 -6.09 -4.69 -1.63
C GLY A 100 -7.10 -5.72 -1.15
N LEU A 101 -7.91 -5.38 -0.15
CA LEU A 101 -8.95 -6.26 0.39
C LEU A 101 -9.97 -6.69 -0.68
N GLY A 102 -10.36 -5.77 -1.56
CA GLY A 102 -11.24 -6.09 -2.69
C GLY A 102 -10.59 -6.99 -3.73
N SER A 103 -9.28 -6.90 -3.88
CA SER A 103 -8.48 -7.74 -4.80
C SER A 103 -8.15 -9.11 -4.22
N TYR A 104 -8.27 -9.29 -2.90
CA TYR A 104 -7.85 -10.49 -2.19
C TYR A 104 -8.65 -11.73 -2.57
N ARG A 105 -7.96 -12.85 -2.71
CA ARG A 105 -8.53 -14.16 -3.00
C ARG A 105 -8.24 -15.17 -1.89
N ARG A 106 -6.97 -15.39 -1.55
CA ARG A 106 -6.51 -16.35 -0.53
C ARG A 106 -5.03 -16.16 -0.18
N GLY A 107 -4.58 -16.76 0.91
CA GLY A 107 -3.18 -16.87 1.32
C GLY A 107 -2.55 -15.51 1.67
N LYS A 108 -1.27 -15.35 1.41
CA LYS A 108 -0.51 -14.12 1.64
C LYS A 108 -0.43 -13.30 0.34
N MET A 109 -1.16 -12.21 0.26
CA MET A 109 -1.21 -11.34 -0.91
C MET A 109 -0.60 -9.97 -0.60
N LEU A 110 0.35 -9.53 -1.43
CA LEU A 110 0.86 -8.16 -1.43
C LEU A 110 0.10 -7.33 -2.48
N PHE A 111 -0.51 -6.24 -2.06
CA PHE A 111 -1.09 -5.24 -2.97
C PHE A 111 -0.12 -4.06 -3.12
N LEU A 112 0.10 -3.63 -4.37
CA LEU A 112 0.90 -2.46 -4.71
C LEU A 112 0.11 -1.55 -5.64
N GLY A 113 -0.22 -0.35 -5.19
CA GLY A 113 -0.95 0.67 -5.94
C GLY A 113 0.02 1.64 -6.64
N LEU A 114 0.20 1.47 -7.94
CA LEU A 114 1.05 2.33 -8.79
C LEU A 114 0.24 3.55 -9.25
N GLY A 115 0.31 4.63 -8.50
CA GLY A 115 -0.45 5.86 -8.71
C GLY A 115 0.40 7.10 -8.51
N THR A 116 -0.12 8.12 -7.84
CA THR A 116 0.63 9.33 -7.42
C THR A 116 1.88 8.92 -6.67
N GLY A 117 1.75 8.00 -5.70
CA GLY A 117 2.84 7.36 -4.99
C GLY A 117 2.84 5.84 -5.19
N LEU A 118 3.34 5.12 -4.18
CA LEU A 118 3.30 3.67 -4.07
C LEU A 118 2.47 3.28 -2.84
N GLY A 119 1.16 3.14 -3.02
CA GLY A 119 0.30 2.57 -1.98
C GLY A 119 0.57 1.09 -1.80
N SER A 120 0.45 0.57 -0.58
CA SER A 120 0.72 -0.84 -0.31
C SER A 120 -0.10 -1.40 0.85
N SER A 121 -0.43 -2.68 0.77
CA SER A 121 -1.03 -3.44 1.87
C SER A 121 -0.65 -4.92 1.77
N LEU A 122 -0.50 -5.57 2.90
CA LEU A 122 -0.30 -7.01 2.99
C LEU A 122 -1.57 -7.63 3.55
N ILE A 123 -2.09 -8.66 2.88
CA ILE A 123 -3.25 -9.40 3.35
C ILE A 123 -2.82 -10.85 3.60
N VAL A 124 -3.06 -11.33 4.81
CA VAL A 124 -2.75 -12.71 5.22
C VAL A 124 -4.03 -13.33 5.77
N ASP A 125 -4.50 -14.39 5.12
CA ASP A 125 -5.72 -15.11 5.51
C ASP A 125 -6.94 -14.19 5.75
N GLY A 126 -7.08 -13.16 4.89
CA GLY A 126 -8.17 -12.18 4.93
C GLY A 126 -7.96 -11.02 5.89
N ILE A 127 -6.91 -11.03 6.71
CA ILE A 127 -6.55 -9.93 7.60
C ILE A 127 -5.71 -8.93 6.81
N VAL A 128 -6.17 -7.69 6.72
CA VAL A 128 -5.47 -6.63 5.99
C VAL A 128 -4.60 -5.80 6.92
N GLU A 129 -3.32 -5.69 6.57
CA GLU A 129 -2.35 -4.81 7.22
C GLU A 129 -1.94 -3.70 6.26
N PRO A 130 -2.33 -2.45 6.53
CA PRO A 130 -1.85 -1.30 5.76
C PRO A 130 -0.33 -1.16 5.90
N MET A 131 0.34 -0.88 4.77
CA MET A 131 1.79 -0.77 4.73
C MET A 131 2.19 0.55 4.06
N GLU A 132 3.28 1.15 4.49
CA GLU A 132 3.88 2.33 3.86
C GLU A 132 5.23 1.97 3.19
N LEU A 133 5.23 0.89 2.39
CA LEU A 133 6.44 0.37 1.74
C LEU A 133 7.05 1.36 0.76
N GLY A 134 6.26 2.32 0.25
CA GLY A 134 6.75 3.40 -0.60
C GLY A 134 7.87 4.22 0.02
N HIS A 135 7.93 4.30 1.34
CA HIS A 135 8.95 5.05 2.08
C HIS A 135 10.26 4.29 2.32
N LEU A 136 10.33 3.00 1.98
CA LEU A 136 11.56 2.23 2.11
C LEU A 136 12.68 2.80 1.23
N PRO A 137 13.93 2.81 1.72
CA PRO A 137 15.08 3.30 0.97
C PRO A 137 15.30 2.53 -0.34
N TYR A 138 15.56 3.27 -1.41
CA TYR A 138 15.88 2.69 -2.71
C TYR A 138 16.80 3.63 -3.49
N LYS A 139 18.00 3.16 -3.84
CA LYS A 139 19.04 3.94 -4.51
C LYS A 139 19.35 5.25 -3.75
N LYS A 140 19.09 6.42 -4.36
CA LYS A 140 19.30 7.74 -3.76
C LYS A 140 18.01 8.35 -3.17
N GLY A 141 16.96 7.56 -2.99
CA GLY A 141 15.66 8.02 -2.49
C GLY A 141 14.86 6.88 -1.88
N THR A 142 13.57 6.82 -2.17
CA THR A 142 12.64 5.80 -1.70
C THR A 142 12.00 5.05 -2.86
N TYR A 143 11.33 3.93 -2.61
CA TYR A 143 10.58 3.25 -3.66
C TYR A 143 9.62 4.20 -4.36
N GLU A 144 8.83 4.98 -3.63
CA GLU A 144 7.88 5.94 -4.19
C GLU A 144 8.53 6.95 -5.13
N SER A 145 9.70 7.47 -4.78
CA SER A 145 10.42 8.45 -5.60
C SER A 145 10.93 7.90 -6.95
N TYR A 146 10.87 6.57 -7.15
CA TYR A 146 11.26 5.92 -8.41
C TYR A 146 10.10 5.25 -9.14
N VAL A 147 9.01 4.87 -8.45
CA VAL A 147 7.88 4.16 -9.06
C VAL A 147 6.56 4.95 -9.04
N GLY A 148 6.50 6.08 -8.33
CA GLY A 148 5.34 6.99 -8.33
C GLY A 148 5.19 7.73 -9.67
N ASN A 149 4.06 8.44 -9.82
CA ASN A 149 3.71 9.14 -11.07
C ASN A 149 4.71 10.22 -11.48
N GLU A 150 5.32 10.94 -10.54
CA GLU A 150 6.36 11.93 -10.85
C GLU A 150 7.55 11.26 -11.55
N ALA A 151 8.01 10.13 -11.01
CA ALA A 151 9.09 9.35 -11.62
C ALA A 151 8.69 8.80 -13.00
N PHE A 152 7.45 8.33 -13.15
CA PHE A 152 6.91 7.87 -14.42
C PHE A 152 7.00 8.94 -15.51
N VAL A 153 6.57 10.17 -15.20
CA VAL A 153 6.61 11.31 -16.13
C VAL A 153 8.06 11.72 -16.42
N LYS A 154 8.90 11.86 -15.39
CA LYS A 154 10.27 12.37 -15.51
C LYS A 154 11.23 11.38 -16.20
N GLN A 155 11.13 10.10 -15.93
CA GLN A 155 12.07 9.07 -16.39
C GLN A 155 11.61 8.36 -17.67
N GLY A 156 10.31 8.46 -18.02
CA GLY A 156 9.68 7.76 -19.13
C GLY A 156 9.38 6.29 -18.82
N LYS A 157 8.47 5.73 -19.64
CA LYS A 157 7.88 4.39 -19.40
C LYS A 157 8.90 3.26 -19.29
N LYS A 158 9.95 3.27 -20.11
CA LYS A 158 10.94 2.16 -20.14
C LYS A 158 11.71 2.07 -18.84
N LYS A 159 12.29 3.19 -18.39
CA LYS A 159 13.09 3.25 -17.17
C LYS A 159 12.23 3.03 -15.92
N TRP A 160 11.03 3.60 -15.91
CA TRP A 160 10.06 3.41 -14.82
C TRP A 160 9.70 1.93 -14.65
N ARG A 161 9.42 1.19 -15.74
CA ARG A 161 9.13 -0.25 -15.68
C ARG A 161 10.28 -1.06 -15.06
N CYS A 162 11.54 -0.72 -15.38
CA CYS A 162 12.68 -1.38 -14.77
C CYS A 162 12.70 -1.16 -13.24
N HIS A 163 12.41 0.05 -12.77
CA HIS A 163 12.33 0.32 -11.33
C HIS A 163 11.15 -0.41 -10.67
N VAL A 164 9.99 -0.47 -11.32
CA VAL A 164 8.85 -1.23 -10.80
C VAL A 164 9.19 -2.71 -10.68
N ALA A 165 9.81 -3.31 -11.70
CA ALA A 165 10.21 -4.71 -11.66
C ALA A 165 11.22 -4.99 -10.54
N ASP A 166 12.23 -4.11 -10.36
CA ASP A 166 13.24 -4.24 -9.31
C ASP A 166 12.61 -4.11 -7.90
N VAL A 167 11.75 -3.12 -7.69
CA VAL A 167 11.03 -2.96 -6.41
C VAL A 167 10.15 -4.16 -6.09
N ILE A 168 9.40 -4.68 -7.08
CA ILE A 168 8.59 -5.88 -6.89
C ILE A 168 9.48 -7.07 -6.50
N ALA A 169 10.60 -7.28 -7.19
CA ALA A 169 11.52 -8.38 -6.89
C ALA A 169 12.05 -8.32 -5.45
N GLN A 170 12.43 -7.11 -4.98
CA GLN A 170 12.91 -6.92 -3.61
C GLN A 170 11.80 -7.18 -2.58
N LEU A 171 10.58 -6.69 -2.83
CA LEU A 171 9.45 -6.90 -1.93
C LEU A 171 8.98 -8.37 -1.90
N VAL A 172 9.01 -9.05 -3.05
CA VAL A 172 8.72 -10.50 -3.12
C VAL A 172 9.76 -11.31 -2.34
N ALA A 173 11.03 -10.96 -2.44
CA ALA A 173 12.09 -11.64 -1.68
C ALA A 173 12.00 -11.38 -0.17
N ALA A 174 11.55 -10.19 0.24
CA ALA A 174 11.47 -9.82 1.65
C ALA A 174 10.19 -10.33 2.33
N LEU A 175 9.05 -10.29 1.64
CA LEU A 175 7.74 -10.57 2.22
C LEU A 175 7.21 -11.97 1.86
N GLU A 176 7.82 -12.64 0.85
CA GLU A 176 7.43 -13.98 0.37
C GLU A 176 5.90 -14.15 0.17
N PRO A 177 5.24 -13.27 -0.63
CA PRO A 177 3.82 -13.40 -0.89
C PRO A 177 3.54 -14.57 -1.84
N ASP A 178 2.35 -15.16 -1.71
CA ASP A 178 1.82 -16.13 -2.68
C ASP A 178 1.44 -15.43 -3.98
N GLU A 179 0.91 -14.20 -3.89
CA GLU A 179 0.46 -13.38 -5.00
C GLU A 179 0.78 -11.90 -4.79
N VAL A 180 1.13 -11.19 -5.87
CA VAL A 180 1.24 -9.73 -5.89
C VAL A 180 0.18 -9.16 -6.83
N VAL A 181 -0.63 -8.22 -6.33
CA VAL A 181 -1.63 -7.52 -7.12
C VAL A 181 -1.17 -6.09 -7.37
N LEU A 182 -1.11 -5.72 -8.65
CA LEU A 182 -0.67 -4.41 -9.10
C LEU A 182 -1.90 -3.56 -9.50
N GLY A 183 -2.24 -2.61 -8.67
CA GLY A 183 -3.33 -1.65 -8.88
C GLY A 183 -2.83 -0.24 -9.19
N GLY A 184 -3.74 0.72 -9.14
CA GLY A 184 -3.46 2.12 -9.44
C GLY A 184 -3.46 2.46 -10.93
N GLY A 185 -3.52 3.77 -11.23
CA GLY A 185 -3.71 4.25 -12.61
C GLY A 185 -2.57 3.91 -13.57
N ASN A 186 -1.35 3.76 -13.06
CA ASN A 186 -0.16 3.46 -13.87
C ASN A 186 0.10 1.96 -14.05
N ALA A 187 -0.60 1.07 -13.32
CA ALA A 187 -0.41 -0.38 -13.47
C ALA A 187 -0.65 -0.88 -14.89
N LYS A 188 -1.59 -0.29 -15.61
CA LYS A 188 -1.87 -0.57 -17.03
C LYS A 188 -0.71 -0.30 -17.99
N GLU A 189 0.26 0.46 -17.55
CA GLU A 189 1.45 0.78 -18.34
C GLU A 189 2.52 -0.33 -18.31
N LEU A 190 2.34 -1.34 -17.46
CA LEU A 190 3.19 -2.53 -17.43
C LEU A 190 2.86 -3.42 -18.65
N LYS A 191 3.88 -3.76 -19.44
CA LYS A 191 3.73 -4.64 -20.60
C LYS A 191 3.78 -6.12 -20.23
N GLU A 192 4.68 -6.43 -19.30
CA GLU A 192 4.95 -7.77 -18.81
C GLU A 192 4.88 -7.75 -17.28
N LEU A 193 4.36 -8.81 -16.73
CA LEU A 193 4.25 -8.96 -15.28
C LEU A 193 5.26 -10.00 -14.80
N ALA A 194 5.89 -9.72 -13.66
CA ALA A 194 6.75 -10.69 -13.00
C ALA A 194 5.95 -11.93 -12.56
N PRO A 195 6.60 -13.08 -12.33
CA PRO A 195 5.95 -14.24 -11.75
C PRO A 195 5.19 -13.88 -10.48
N LYS A 196 4.06 -14.55 -10.23
CA LYS A 196 3.12 -14.31 -9.11
C LYS A 196 2.41 -12.95 -9.17
N CYS A 197 2.64 -12.11 -10.18
CA CYS A 197 1.98 -10.81 -10.32
C CYS A 197 0.74 -10.90 -11.22
N ARG A 198 -0.30 -10.15 -10.85
CA ARG A 198 -1.43 -9.86 -11.74
C ARG A 198 -1.87 -8.41 -11.63
N LEU A 199 -2.58 -7.92 -12.63
CA LEU A 199 -3.24 -6.63 -12.53
C LEU A 199 -4.49 -6.73 -11.65
N GLY A 200 -4.69 -5.71 -10.84
CA GLY A 200 -5.94 -5.46 -10.13
C GLY A 200 -6.88 -4.59 -10.95
N ASP A 201 -8.13 -4.54 -10.53
CA ASP A 201 -9.13 -3.61 -11.06
C ASP A 201 -9.37 -2.47 -10.05
N ASN A 202 -9.51 -1.25 -10.54
CA ASN A 202 -9.83 -0.10 -9.68
C ASN A 202 -11.23 -0.21 -9.04
N HIS A 203 -12.13 -1.02 -9.63
CA HIS A 203 -13.43 -1.32 -9.05
C HIS A 203 -13.30 -2.12 -7.73
N ASN A 204 -12.17 -2.79 -7.53
CA ASN A 204 -11.89 -3.54 -6.30
C ASN A 204 -11.86 -2.66 -5.03
N ALA A 205 -11.68 -1.35 -5.16
CA ALA A 205 -11.86 -0.44 -4.02
C ALA A 205 -13.27 -0.56 -3.42
N PHE A 206 -14.30 -0.65 -4.26
CA PHE A 206 -15.69 -0.82 -3.79
C PHE A 206 -15.90 -2.21 -3.17
N LEU A 207 -15.41 -3.27 -3.81
CA LEU A 207 -15.47 -4.61 -3.25
C LEU A 207 -14.80 -4.70 -1.88
N GLY A 208 -13.64 -4.07 -1.73
CA GLY A 208 -12.93 -4.00 -0.45
C GLY A 208 -13.72 -3.24 0.60
N GLY A 209 -14.32 -2.11 0.21
CA GLY A 209 -15.18 -1.32 1.11
C GLY A 209 -16.40 -2.12 1.61
N PHE A 210 -17.01 -2.95 0.77
CA PHE A 210 -18.08 -3.86 1.20
C PHE A 210 -17.57 -4.96 2.13
N ARG A 211 -16.44 -5.60 1.78
CA ARG A 211 -15.82 -6.67 2.57
C ARG A 211 -15.36 -6.25 3.97
N LEU A 212 -15.13 -4.96 4.20
CA LEU A 212 -14.84 -4.46 5.55
C LEU A 212 -15.94 -4.80 6.56
N TRP A 213 -17.17 -5.06 6.11
CA TRP A 213 -18.32 -5.35 6.95
C TRP A 213 -18.69 -6.84 7.01
N ASP A 214 -17.98 -7.69 6.26
CA ASP A 214 -18.16 -9.12 6.33
C ASP A 214 -17.66 -9.65 7.69
N GLU A 215 -18.41 -10.57 8.30
CA GLU A 215 -18.04 -11.15 9.61
C GLU A 215 -16.75 -11.99 9.55
N ALA A 216 -16.44 -12.55 8.39
CA ALA A 216 -15.22 -13.30 8.13
C ALA A 216 -13.92 -12.46 8.26
N SER A 217 -14.03 -11.13 8.26
CA SER A 217 -12.90 -10.20 8.48
C SER A 217 -12.54 -9.99 9.96
N LYS A 218 -13.24 -10.64 10.87
CA LYS A 218 -12.90 -10.63 12.31
C LYS A 218 -11.88 -11.72 12.59
N PRO A 219 -10.75 -11.43 13.25
CA PRO A 219 -9.86 -12.48 13.73
C PRO A 219 -10.66 -13.44 14.60
N ASN A 220 -10.59 -14.74 14.29
CA ASN A 220 -11.24 -15.79 15.06
C ASN A 220 -10.51 -15.91 16.41
N VAL A 221 -10.84 -15.05 17.36
CA VAL A 221 -10.43 -15.20 18.75
C VAL A 221 -11.27 -16.34 19.32
N SER A 222 -10.87 -17.59 19.03
CA SER A 222 -11.37 -18.74 19.76
C SER A 222 -10.99 -18.55 21.23
N SER A 223 -11.96 -18.15 22.03
CA SER A 223 -11.84 -18.18 23.47
C SER A 223 -11.72 -19.66 23.91
N SER A 224 -10.49 -20.17 23.96
CA SER A 224 -10.21 -21.41 24.67
C SER A 224 -10.26 -21.08 26.18
N THR A 225 -11.46 -20.95 26.70
CA THR A 225 -11.70 -21.12 28.13
C THR A 225 -11.57 -22.62 28.42
N GLY A 226 -10.33 -23.06 28.59
CA GLY A 226 -10.04 -24.35 29.21
C GLY A 226 -10.49 -24.27 30.68
N SER A 227 -11.64 -24.82 30.96
CA SER A 227 -12.06 -25.11 32.32
C SER A 227 -11.11 -26.16 32.88
N VAL A 228 -10.17 -25.73 33.72
CA VAL A 228 -9.39 -26.61 34.58
C VAL A 228 -10.32 -27.02 35.71
N SER A 229 -10.94 -28.20 35.58
CA SER A 229 -11.58 -28.86 36.70
C SER A 229 -10.50 -29.44 37.59
N GLY A 230 -10.25 -28.75 38.70
CA GLY A 230 -9.42 -29.27 39.77
C GLY A 230 -10.09 -30.47 40.45
N THR A 231 -9.48 -31.64 40.33
CA THR A 231 -9.74 -32.76 41.25
C THR A 231 -8.57 -32.83 42.23
N GLU A 232 -8.83 -32.36 43.45
CA GLU A 232 -8.01 -32.66 44.63
C GLU A 232 -8.02 -34.16 44.85
N SER A 233 -6.83 -34.79 44.84
CA SER A 233 -6.61 -36.13 45.40
C SER A 233 -5.40 -36.10 46.31
N THR A 234 -5.70 -36.14 47.56
CA THR A 234 -4.76 -36.43 48.68
C THR A 234 -4.21 -37.84 48.55
N ARG A 235 -2.87 -38.01 48.53
CA ARG A 235 -2.19 -39.21 49.02
C ARG A 235 -0.74 -38.96 49.44
N LYS A 236 -0.55 -39.18 50.65
CA LYS A 236 0.51 -39.60 51.56
C LYS A 236 1.83 -40.10 50.99
N ASP A 237 2.85 -39.66 51.68
CA ASP A 237 4.23 -40.08 51.85
C ASP A 237 4.60 -41.52 51.53
N ASN A 238 5.71 -41.73 50.81
CA ASN A 238 6.74 -42.64 51.30
C ASN A 238 8.08 -42.41 50.60
N GLU A 239 9.12 -42.49 51.41
CA GLU A 239 10.55 -42.33 51.16
C GLU A 239 11.19 -43.46 50.35
N HIS A 240 12.39 -43.19 49.92
CA HIS A 240 13.56 -44.05 49.61
C HIS A 240 13.88 -44.31 48.15
N GLY A 241 15.14 -43.95 47.84
CA GLY A 241 15.90 -44.68 46.80
C GLY A 241 16.75 -43.84 45.85
N SER A 242 17.93 -43.52 46.29
CA SER A 242 19.10 -43.14 45.50
C SER A 242 19.33 -44.03 44.28
N THR A 243 19.68 -43.46 43.10
CA THR A 243 20.88 -43.86 42.35
C THR A 243 21.21 -42.89 41.23
N ARG A 244 22.51 -42.68 41.08
CA ARG A 244 23.26 -41.90 40.08
C ARG A 244 23.10 -42.51 38.66
N GLY A 245 23.19 -41.65 37.64
CA GLY A 245 23.45 -42.15 36.29
C GLY A 245 23.44 -41.07 35.19
N ASN A 246 24.60 -40.53 34.91
CA ASN A 246 25.20 -40.10 33.65
C ASN A 246 24.41 -39.28 32.58
N ASN A 247 24.89 -38.11 32.46
CA ASN A 247 25.41 -37.37 31.30
C ASN A 247 25.26 -38.02 29.92
N SER A 248 24.55 -37.37 28.96
CA SER A 248 24.97 -37.32 27.60
C SER A 248 24.46 -36.03 26.92
N GLN A 249 25.40 -35.18 26.59
CA GLN A 249 25.28 -34.03 25.73
C GLN A 249 24.83 -34.48 24.34
N ALA A 250 23.79 -33.90 23.80
CA ALA A 250 23.48 -33.92 22.37
C ALA A 250 23.60 -32.49 21.86
N THR A 251 24.77 -32.20 21.28
CA THR A 251 25.02 -31.03 20.44
C THR A 251 24.34 -31.26 19.09
N GLY A 252 23.21 -30.57 18.85
CA GLY A 252 22.56 -30.52 17.55
C GLY A 252 23.24 -29.48 16.67
N GLU A 253 23.90 -29.95 15.62
CA GLU A 253 24.43 -29.12 14.54
C GLU A 253 23.31 -28.35 13.84
N LEU A 254 23.43 -27.02 13.85
CA LEU A 254 22.65 -26.14 12.97
C LEU A 254 23.15 -26.29 11.55
N GLY A 255 22.36 -26.95 10.71
CA GLY A 255 22.58 -27.09 9.29
C GLY A 255 22.67 -25.72 8.61
N LYS A 256 23.84 -25.43 8.03
CA LYS A 256 24.06 -24.27 7.16
C LYS A 256 23.23 -24.41 5.90
N VAL A 257 22.17 -23.61 5.78
CA VAL A 257 21.44 -23.45 4.52
C VAL A 257 22.32 -22.64 3.57
N GLN A 258 22.85 -23.29 2.55
CA GLN A 258 23.51 -22.61 1.43
C GLN A 258 22.48 -21.88 0.58
N VAL A 259 22.51 -20.56 0.63
CA VAL A 259 21.78 -19.71 -0.31
C VAL A 259 22.57 -19.69 -1.63
N GLN A 260 22.13 -20.46 -2.61
CA GLN A 260 22.63 -20.33 -3.99
C GLN A 260 22.20 -18.99 -4.55
N ARG A 261 23.17 -18.10 -4.76
CA ARG A 261 23.01 -16.85 -5.52
C ARG A 261 22.75 -17.19 -6.99
N ILE A 262 21.52 -17.00 -7.44
CA ILE A 262 21.20 -16.89 -8.86
C ILE A 262 21.33 -15.41 -9.22
N ILE A 263 22.51 -14.97 -9.58
CA ILE A 263 22.75 -13.70 -10.26
C ILE A 263 23.14 -14.08 -11.69
N PRO A 264 22.38 -13.66 -12.74
CA PRO A 264 22.88 -13.76 -14.10
C PRO A 264 24.04 -12.76 -14.26
N GLU A 265 25.19 -13.24 -14.68
CA GLU A 265 26.32 -12.44 -15.12
C GLU A 265 25.87 -11.49 -16.24
N LEU A 266 25.87 -10.20 -15.93
CA LEU A 266 25.81 -9.15 -16.94
C LEU A 266 27.24 -8.94 -17.44
N GLU A 267 27.52 -9.39 -18.65
CA GLU A 267 28.73 -9.10 -19.41
C GLU A 267 29.02 -7.59 -19.37
N SER A 268 30.21 -7.27 -18.86
CA SER A 268 30.82 -5.95 -18.90
C SER A 268 31.15 -5.60 -20.34
N LYS A 269 30.38 -4.76 -21.00
CA LYS A 269 30.78 -4.07 -22.22
C LYS A 269 31.66 -2.89 -21.83
N GLU A 270 32.88 -2.91 -22.32
CA GLU A 270 33.94 -1.91 -22.17
C GLU A 270 33.46 -0.50 -22.56
N GLU A 271 33.82 0.46 -21.71
CA GLU A 271 33.70 1.89 -22.02
C GLU A 271 34.73 2.28 -23.11
N PRO A 272 34.38 3.09 -24.10
CA PRO A 272 35.34 3.62 -25.05
C PRO A 272 36.26 4.64 -24.36
N LYS A 273 37.55 4.46 -24.50
CA LYS A 273 38.61 5.41 -24.07
C LYS A 273 38.47 6.71 -24.85
N LEU A 274 38.42 7.82 -24.12
CA LEU A 274 38.57 9.18 -24.65
C LEU A 274 40.07 9.40 -24.96
N ASP A 275 40.40 9.59 -26.23
CA ASP A 275 41.69 10.10 -26.67
C ASP A 275 41.82 11.59 -26.36
N HIS A 276 42.90 11.95 -25.66
CA HIS A 276 43.37 13.32 -25.52
C HIS A 276 44.01 13.75 -26.84
N ASP A 277 43.44 14.71 -27.50
CA ASP A 277 44.27 15.59 -28.34
C ASP A 277 43.76 17.05 -28.25
N GLY A 278 44.63 17.93 -27.88
CA GLY A 278 44.42 19.33 -27.72
C GLY A 278 44.57 20.07 -29.04
N SER A 279 43.61 20.89 -29.38
CA SER A 279 43.86 22.04 -30.26
C SER A 279 42.81 23.12 -30.08
N THR A 280 43.31 24.28 -29.70
CA THR A 280 42.63 25.58 -29.65
C THR A 280 42.29 26.07 -31.03
N ASN A 281 41.07 26.58 -31.27
CA ASN A 281 40.85 27.63 -32.22
C ASN A 281 39.63 28.51 -31.86
N ASN A 282 39.95 29.79 -31.68
CA ASN A 282 39.05 30.92 -31.56
C ASN A 282 38.17 31.07 -32.81
N LEU A 283 36.87 31.36 -32.61
CA LEU A 283 36.16 32.24 -33.54
C LEU A 283 35.03 32.98 -32.82
N ILE A 284 35.15 34.30 -32.91
CA ILE A 284 34.28 35.37 -32.46
C ILE A 284 32.99 35.40 -33.30
N ALA A 285 31.82 35.53 -32.69
CA ALA A 285 30.66 36.19 -33.28
C ALA A 285 29.66 36.63 -32.20
N THR A 286 29.67 37.85 -31.87
CA THR A 286 28.67 38.94 -31.78
C THR A 286 27.20 38.55 -31.79
N GLY A 287 26.44 39.06 -30.79
CA GLY A 287 24.99 39.17 -30.91
C GLY A 287 24.15 39.29 -29.65
N ASN A 288 24.13 40.50 -29.07
CA ASN A 288 23.01 41.24 -28.50
C ASN A 288 22.30 40.79 -27.21
N PRO A 289 22.27 41.62 -26.19
CA PRO A 289 21.57 41.34 -24.91
C PRO A 289 20.12 41.79 -24.95
N ARG A 290 19.19 40.99 -24.49
CA ARG A 290 17.81 41.39 -24.19
C ARG A 290 17.65 41.77 -22.73
N ARG A 291 16.96 42.90 -22.55
CA ARG A 291 16.69 43.68 -21.32
C ARG A 291 15.80 42.88 -20.33
N PRO A 292 15.86 43.20 -19.02
CA PRO A 292 14.97 42.64 -18.01
C PRO A 292 13.60 43.34 -18.04
N TYR A 293 12.52 42.56 -17.76
CA TYR A 293 11.17 43.05 -17.58
C TYR A 293 10.97 43.65 -16.20
N ASP A 294 10.43 44.87 -16.20
CA ASP A 294 10.07 45.66 -15.01
C ASP A 294 8.68 45.27 -14.49
N HIS A 295 8.59 44.93 -13.19
CA HIS A 295 7.35 44.74 -12.45
C HIS A 295 6.97 46.02 -11.71
N SER A 296 6.25 46.93 -12.37
CA SER A 296 5.45 47.93 -11.67
C SER A 296 4.36 48.46 -12.63
N ARG A 297 3.14 47.96 -12.41
CA ARG A 297 1.83 48.57 -12.63
C ARG A 297 0.78 47.56 -13.10
N LEU A 298 -0.11 47.38 -12.26
CA LEU A 298 -1.56 47.17 -12.21
C LEU A 298 -1.94 45.99 -11.34
#